data_9449ffbb48ac9bf216a5007b11960810
#
_entry.id   9449ffbb48ac9bf216a5007b11960810
#
_cell.length_a   1.000
_cell.length_b   1.000
_cell.length_c   1.000
_cell.angle_alpha   90.00
_cell.angle_beta   90.00
_cell.angle_gamma   90.00
#
_symmetry.space_group_name_H-M   'P 1'
#
loop_
_entity.id
_entity.type
_entity.pdbx_description
1 polymer ?
#
loop_
_entity_poly.entity_id
_entity_poly.type
_entity_poly.pdbx_seq_one_letter_code
_entity_poly.pdbx_strand_id
1 'polypeptide(L)'
;MKSSKIALALTVAVSMLSLTACNDDDNDSSSSNQKSTFVSEANYALDTVDNTSSIKVMTYNMTNVQGKAATATALVLFPKATQPKDGYRVVVWEHGTVGAGDECAPSKNLIHPRFKILANTLMAAGYVIVAPDYEGLGTKGVHPYLNLSSAANSALTAVKAAKEHYGKQLNGQWMSIGQSQGGHASLGTAEFANTDANYKGAVAAAPASSLGTIIKIYLDPALNLDDNGVSKGVNILDEQLLQIRYALANNIINAQQADALMGQLADGYAELLAYAALTSSGIKAYEPNYDLKNIFTADAGVIAEKAYGRTGDDGACLSYADPNGANGLQEQFKAAVIEFLKDPTHMVSQYGIDLNKIDTDPVVQKFLNDNQPATNATAAKVIKAPVYIIQGEEDKAVLPPVTQALFENMKLQAVKYFPQAKYEDGYLLDIVPKASHTQAIICRNAQAVEFIQAKMSAGTGIDLTNEQKDASQSPHCTGIVASS
;
A
#
# COMPACT_ATOMS: atom_id res chain seq x y z
N MET A 1 -42.68 -20.50 48.08
CA MET A 1 -41.94 -21.10 49.22
C MET A 1 -40.44 -20.95 48.92
N LYS A 2 -39.87 -20.14 49.80
CA LYS A 2 -38.49 -20.03 50.28
C LYS A 2 -37.31 -20.31 49.31
N SER A 3 -36.64 -19.19 49.05
CA SER A 3 -35.28 -18.96 48.64
C SER A 3 -34.23 -19.67 49.49
N SER A 4 -33.10 -20.01 48.88
CA SER A 4 -31.81 -20.07 49.61
C SER A 4 -30.69 -19.57 48.71
N LYS A 5 -30.12 -18.43 49.10
CA LYS A 5 -28.85 -17.84 48.61
C LYS A 5 -27.70 -18.52 49.34
N ILE A 6 -26.71 -19.00 48.62
CA ILE A 6 -25.40 -19.33 49.20
C ILE A 6 -24.40 -18.34 48.67
N ALA A 7 -23.92 -17.51 49.57
CA ALA A 7 -22.75 -16.63 49.34
C ALA A 7 -21.50 -17.38 49.72
N LEU A 8 -20.51 -17.45 48.84
CA LEU A 8 -19.19 -17.98 49.10
C LEU A 8 -18.23 -16.80 49.25
N ALA A 9 -17.80 -16.58 50.48
CA ALA A 9 -16.78 -15.57 50.82
C ALA A 9 -15.40 -16.19 50.63
N LEU A 10 -14.57 -15.56 49.77
CA LEU A 10 -13.15 -15.90 49.64
C LEU A 10 -12.35 -14.90 50.52
N THR A 11 -11.75 -15.42 51.58
CA THR A 11 -10.79 -14.71 52.44
C THR A 11 -9.42 -14.72 51.80
N VAL A 12 -8.87 -13.54 51.46
CA VAL A 12 -7.47 -13.36 51.06
C VAL A 12 -6.63 -13.10 52.31
N ALA A 13 -5.70 -14.03 52.59
CA ALA A 13 -4.71 -13.85 53.61
C ALA A 13 -3.53 -13.02 53.07
N VAL A 14 -3.32 -11.84 53.63
CA VAL A 14 -2.13 -11.01 53.38
C VAL A 14 -1.04 -11.43 54.36
N SER A 15 0.02 -12.04 53.87
CA SER A 15 1.25 -12.28 54.64
C SER A 15 2.22 -11.12 54.44
N MET A 16 2.39 -10.32 55.49
CA MET A 16 3.46 -9.32 55.56
C MET A 16 4.79 -10.02 55.84
N LEU A 17 5.72 -9.88 54.91
CA LEU A 17 7.13 -10.16 55.11
C LEU A 17 7.87 -8.86 55.37
N SER A 18 8.41 -8.69 56.55
CA SER A 18 9.29 -7.61 56.95
C SER A 18 10.65 -7.75 56.23
N LEU A 19 11.00 -6.70 55.50
CA LEU A 19 12.33 -6.53 54.89
C LEU A 19 13.21 -5.74 55.87
N THR A 20 14.26 -6.41 56.33
CA THR A 20 15.41 -5.77 56.96
C THR A 20 16.27 -5.13 55.88
N ALA A 21 16.53 -3.81 56.05
CA ALA A 21 17.43 -3.05 55.20
C ALA A 21 18.90 -3.47 55.47
N CYS A 22 19.60 -3.83 54.41
CA CYS A 22 21.06 -3.70 54.33
C CYS A 22 21.35 -2.66 53.25
N ASN A 23 21.98 -1.57 53.67
CA ASN A 23 22.62 -0.60 52.78
C ASN A 23 23.86 -1.27 52.19
N ASP A 24 23.89 -1.35 50.88
CA ASP A 24 25.14 -1.38 50.09
C ASP A 24 24.92 -0.45 48.89
N ASP A 25 25.74 0.60 48.86
CA ASP A 25 25.85 1.55 47.74
C ASP A 25 26.48 0.83 46.52
N ASP A 26 25.64 0.31 45.63
CA ASP A 26 26.05 0.01 44.28
C ASP A 26 25.13 0.74 43.31
N ASN A 27 25.71 1.76 42.73
CA ASN A 27 25.13 2.65 41.71
C ASN A 27 25.03 1.88 40.39
N ASP A 28 24.10 0.92 40.31
CA ASP A 28 23.79 0.21 39.09
C ASP A 28 22.63 0.95 38.37
N SER A 29 23.02 1.94 37.57
CA SER A 29 22.14 2.54 36.56
C SER A 29 21.76 1.43 35.57
N SER A 30 20.66 0.75 35.86
CA SER A 30 19.97 -0.10 34.87
C SER A 30 19.43 0.80 33.76
N SER A 31 20.32 1.24 32.86
CA SER A 31 19.94 1.67 31.54
C SER A 31 19.27 0.47 30.88
N SER A 32 17.96 0.49 30.73
CA SER A 32 17.26 -0.41 29.82
C SER A 32 17.95 -0.25 28.47
N ASN A 33 18.73 -1.26 28.06
CA ASN A 33 19.36 -1.34 26.75
C ASN A 33 18.24 -1.49 25.71
N GLN A 34 17.49 -0.41 25.47
CA GLN A 34 16.53 -0.36 24.37
C GLN A 34 17.38 -0.37 23.09
N LYS A 35 17.41 -1.52 22.40
CA LYS A 35 18.15 -1.68 21.15
C LYS A 35 17.76 -0.55 20.20
N SER A 36 18.75 0.19 19.68
CA SER A 36 18.51 1.29 18.72
C SER A 36 17.66 0.80 17.55
N THR A 37 16.73 1.63 17.11
CA THR A 37 15.94 1.35 15.93
C THR A 37 16.79 1.49 14.68
N PHE A 38 17.67 2.49 14.61
CA PHE A 38 18.66 2.62 13.54
C PHE A 38 19.73 1.53 13.64
N VAL A 39 20.11 0.96 12.49
CA VAL A 39 21.18 -0.07 12.40
C VAL A 39 22.39 0.46 11.65
N SER A 40 22.21 0.92 10.41
CA SER A 40 23.27 1.40 9.54
C SER A 40 22.73 2.20 8.37
N GLU A 41 23.61 2.92 7.68
CA GLU A 41 23.31 3.53 6.39
C GLU A 41 24.44 3.34 5.39
N ALA A 42 24.10 3.35 4.10
CA ALA A 42 25.03 3.34 2.98
C ALA A 42 24.59 4.38 1.93
N ASN A 43 25.52 4.80 1.06
CA ASN A 43 25.15 5.64 -0.07
C ASN A 43 24.34 4.84 -1.08
N TYR A 44 23.22 5.41 -1.56
CA TYR A 44 22.54 4.91 -2.73
C TYR A 44 23.19 5.50 -3.98
N ALA A 45 23.66 4.63 -4.88
CA ALA A 45 24.46 5.04 -6.04
C ALA A 45 23.87 4.60 -7.39
N LEU A 46 22.66 3.99 -7.39
CA LEU A 46 22.06 3.44 -8.61
C LEU A 46 21.42 4.51 -9.48
N ASP A 47 20.93 5.60 -8.87
CA ASP A 47 20.17 6.63 -9.58
C ASP A 47 20.23 7.97 -8.82
N THR A 48 19.65 9.03 -9.43
CA THR A 48 19.60 10.37 -8.87
C THR A 48 18.21 10.97 -8.93
N VAL A 49 17.94 11.92 -8.04
CA VAL A 49 16.72 12.75 -8.01
C VAL A 49 17.19 14.21 -7.99
N ASP A 50 16.56 15.07 -8.81
CA ASP A 50 16.89 16.48 -8.84
C ASP A 50 16.61 17.15 -7.48
N ASN A 51 17.27 18.27 -7.22
CA ASN A 51 17.19 18.99 -5.94
C ASN A 51 17.58 18.18 -4.70
N THR A 52 18.21 17.01 -4.86
CA THR A 52 18.66 16.14 -3.77
C THR A 52 20.14 16.34 -3.51
N SER A 53 20.52 16.56 -2.26
CA SER A 53 21.93 16.68 -1.82
C SER A 53 22.56 15.31 -1.56
N SER A 54 21.77 14.35 -1.07
CA SER A 54 22.23 12.97 -0.85
C SER A 54 21.05 11.99 -0.85
N ILE A 55 21.31 10.76 -1.27
CA ILE A 55 20.40 9.62 -1.14
C ILE A 55 21.12 8.52 -0.39
N LYS A 56 20.50 7.99 0.66
CA LYS A 56 21.03 6.92 1.50
C LYS A 56 20.09 5.73 1.50
N VAL A 57 20.63 4.54 1.69
CA VAL A 57 19.90 3.35 2.08
C VAL A 57 20.10 3.18 3.58
N MET A 58 19.06 3.38 4.36
CA MET A 58 19.06 3.20 5.81
C MET A 58 18.54 1.81 6.12
N THR A 59 19.23 1.07 6.99
CA THR A 59 18.75 -0.20 7.59
C THR A 59 18.26 0.07 9.00
N TYR A 60 17.12 -0.51 9.37
CA TYR A 60 16.54 -0.32 10.70
C TYR A 60 15.93 -1.60 11.25
N ASN A 61 15.89 -1.72 12.60
CA ASN A 61 15.23 -2.79 13.32
C ASN A 61 13.72 -2.49 13.40
N MET A 62 12.89 -3.51 13.17
CA MET A 62 11.45 -3.44 13.34
C MET A 62 10.91 -4.74 13.95
N THR A 63 9.64 -4.75 14.29
CA THR A 63 8.89 -5.96 14.61
C THR A 63 8.13 -6.39 13.38
N ASN A 64 8.27 -7.65 12.97
CA ASN A 64 7.57 -8.18 11.81
C ASN A 64 6.10 -8.50 12.12
N VAL A 65 5.34 -8.87 11.07
CA VAL A 65 3.91 -9.22 11.16
C VAL A 65 3.60 -10.35 12.14
N GLN A 66 4.60 -11.20 12.46
CA GLN A 66 4.49 -12.28 13.46
C GLN A 66 4.90 -11.85 14.88
N GLY A 67 5.18 -10.56 15.11
CA GLY A 67 5.65 -10.07 16.41
C GLY A 67 7.12 -10.38 16.73
N LYS A 68 7.92 -10.81 15.74
CA LYS A 68 9.34 -11.17 15.91
C LYS A 68 10.24 -10.02 15.46
N ALA A 69 11.47 -9.99 15.97
CA ALA A 69 12.49 -9.05 15.53
C ALA A 69 12.85 -9.30 14.05
N ALA A 70 12.89 -8.22 13.29
CA ALA A 70 13.26 -8.19 11.89
C ALA A 70 14.06 -6.92 11.57
N THR A 71 14.58 -6.84 10.36
CA THR A 71 15.19 -5.64 9.80
C THR A 71 14.46 -5.25 8.52
N ALA A 72 14.47 -3.97 8.21
CA ALA A 72 13.99 -3.45 6.94
C ALA A 72 14.90 -2.35 6.43
N THR A 73 14.74 -1.96 5.17
CA THR A 73 15.47 -0.87 4.53
C THR A 73 14.56 0.26 4.10
N ALA A 74 15.12 1.46 3.96
CA ALA A 74 14.45 2.63 3.43
C ALA A 74 15.44 3.50 2.66
N LEU A 75 15.00 4.13 1.57
CA LEU A 75 15.71 5.26 1.01
C LEU A 75 15.48 6.50 1.87
N VAL A 76 16.52 7.27 2.12
CA VAL A 76 16.45 8.58 2.77
C VAL A 76 17.06 9.63 1.85
N LEU A 77 16.24 10.57 1.40
CA LEU A 77 16.63 11.62 0.48
C LEU A 77 16.68 12.96 1.21
N PHE A 78 17.81 13.65 1.14
CA PHE A 78 17.98 15.00 1.69
C PHE A 78 17.90 16.04 0.59
N PRO A 79 17.17 17.15 0.77
CA PRO A 79 17.10 18.22 -0.22
C PRO A 79 18.38 19.05 -0.28
N LYS A 80 18.59 19.76 -1.42
CA LYS A 80 19.61 20.83 -1.52
C LYS A 80 19.19 22.10 -0.79
N ALA A 81 17.91 22.25 -0.49
CA ALA A 81 17.41 23.39 0.26
C ALA A 81 18.09 23.52 1.62
N THR A 82 18.32 24.77 2.05
CA THR A 82 18.95 25.04 3.35
C THR A 82 18.11 24.47 4.48
N GLN A 83 18.76 23.81 5.43
CA GLN A 83 18.09 23.27 6.60
C GLN A 83 17.42 24.39 7.41
N PRO A 84 16.13 24.27 7.73
CA PRO A 84 15.46 25.17 8.67
C PRO A 84 16.15 25.14 10.03
N LYS A 85 16.05 26.26 10.79
CA LYS A 85 16.68 26.35 12.11
C LYS A 85 16.21 25.27 13.10
N ASP A 86 14.98 24.82 12.94
CA ASP A 86 14.35 23.78 13.76
C ASP A 86 14.38 22.37 13.12
N GLY A 87 15.09 22.20 12.00
CA GLY A 87 15.25 20.95 11.28
C GLY A 87 14.24 20.74 10.14
N TYR A 88 14.55 19.79 9.25
CA TYR A 88 13.68 19.41 8.14
C TYR A 88 12.43 18.66 8.63
N ARG A 89 11.31 18.83 7.93
CA ARG A 89 10.12 18.01 8.03
C ARG A 89 10.28 16.79 7.15
N VAL A 90 9.64 15.69 7.52
CA VAL A 90 9.74 14.41 6.82
C VAL A 90 8.45 14.11 6.07
N VAL A 91 8.58 13.69 4.81
CA VAL A 91 7.50 13.06 4.05
C VAL A 91 7.88 11.59 3.85
N VAL A 92 7.03 10.68 4.30
CA VAL A 92 7.18 9.25 4.05
C VAL A 92 6.56 8.94 2.70
N TRP A 93 7.37 8.41 1.77
CA TRP A 93 6.87 7.86 0.52
C TRP A 93 6.64 6.36 0.67
N GLU A 94 5.40 5.96 0.49
CA GLU A 94 4.96 4.56 0.51
C GLU A 94 4.71 4.12 -0.93
N HIS A 95 5.58 3.22 -1.42
CA HIS A 95 5.59 2.81 -2.83
C HIS A 95 4.44 1.87 -3.18
N GLY A 96 4.07 1.85 -4.47
CA GLY A 96 3.12 0.90 -5.03
C GLY A 96 3.73 -0.49 -5.20
N THR A 97 2.96 -1.43 -5.73
CA THR A 97 3.35 -2.83 -5.89
C THR A 97 4.60 -2.99 -6.75
N VAL A 98 5.60 -3.67 -6.22
CA VAL A 98 6.86 -4.01 -6.92
C VAL A 98 7.08 -5.52 -7.02
N GLY A 99 6.47 -6.31 -6.12
CA GLY A 99 6.65 -7.75 -6.01
C GLY A 99 6.78 -8.19 -4.57
N ALA A 100 7.34 -9.36 -4.31
CA ALA A 100 7.48 -9.92 -2.98
C ALA A 100 8.91 -10.30 -2.59
N GLY A 101 9.83 -10.50 -3.54
CA GLY A 101 11.22 -10.89 -3.25
C GLY A 101 12.15 -9.71 -2.96
N ASP A 102 13.28 -10.02 -2.37
CA ASP A 102 14.32 -9.03 -2.00
C ASP A 102 14.83 -8.19 -3.16
N GLU A 103 14.90 -8.77 -4.35
CA GLU A 103 15.37 -8.06 -5.55
C GLU A 103 14.37 -7.04 -6.07
N CYS A 104 13.12 -7.09 -5.60
CA CYS A 104 12.08 -6.13 -5.98
C CYS A 104 12.13 -4.83 -5.17
N ALA A 105 12.93 -4.78 -4.10
CA ALA A 105 13.02 -3.63 -3.20
C ALA A 105 13.42 -2.34 -3.95
N PRO A 106 12.70 -1.22 -3.77
CA PRO A 106 13.07 0.06 -4.37
C PRO A 106 14.51 0.50 -4.08
N SER A 107 15.03 0.22 -2.89
CA SER A 107 16.41 0.57 -2.53
C SER A 107 17.49 -0.22 -3.29
N LYS A 108 17.12 -1.32 -3.93
CA LYS A 108 18.01 -2.15 -4.79
C LYS A 108 17.86 -1.86 -6.28
N ASN A 109 16.93 -1.01 -6.68
CA ASN A 109 16.58 -0.74 -8.08
C ASN A 109 16.72 0.75 -8.42
N LEU A 110 16.61 1.08 -9.70
CA LEU A 110 16.48 2.47 -10.14
C LEU A 110 15.21 3.09 -9.57
N ILE A 111 15.28 4.36 -9.22
CA ILE A 111 14.12 5.10 -8.70
C ILE A 111 13.04 5.16 -9.79
N HIS A 112 11.84 4.67 -9.45
CA HIS A 112 10.73 4.63 -10.38
C HIS A 112 10.40 6.03 -10.92
N PRO A 113 10.22 6.24 -12.23
CA PRO A 113 9.99 7.56 -12.83
C PRO A 113 8.85 8.36 -12.19
N ARG A 114 7.74 7.71 -11.81
CA ARG A 114 6.62 8.36 -11.11
C ARG A 114 7.03 8.91 -9.74
N PHE A 115 7.80 8.14 -8.99
CA PHE A 115 8.33 8.62 -7.70
C PHE A 115 9.33 9.76 -7.90
N LYS A 116 10.16 9.75 -8.95
CA LYS A 116 11.06 10.87 -9.26
C LYS A 116 10.32 12.19 -9.43
N ILE A 117 9.16 12.20 -10.12
CA ILE A 117 8.35 13.40 -10.31
C ILE A 117 7.93 13.99 -8.96
N LEU A 118 7.34 13.16 -8.10
CA LEU A 118 6.93 13.60 -6.76
C LEU A 118 8.14 14.00 -5.89
N ALA A 119 9.19 13.18 -5.90
CA ALA A 119 10.39 13.44 -5.12
C ALA A 119 11.06 14.77 -5.50
N ASN A 120 11.16 15.08 -6.80
CA ASN A 120 11.68 16.35 -7.27
C ASN A 120 10.92 17.55 -6.69
N THR A 121 9.59 17.48 -6.67
CA THR A 121 8.75 18.55 -6.13
C THR A 121 8.91 18.66 -4.61
N LEU A 122 8.92 17.57 -3.87
CA LEU A 122 9.15 17.55 -2.42
C LEU A 122 10.56 18.02 -2.05
N MET A 123 11.59 17.61 -2.81
CA MET A 123 12.97 18.07 -2.61
C MET A 123 13.10 19.56 -2.86
N ALA A 124 12.48 20.09 -3.92
CA ALA A 124 12.44 21.53 -4.20
C ALA A 124 11.74 22.30 -3.09
N ALA A 125 10.67 21.73 -2.50
CA ALA A 125 9.96 22.30 -1.37
C ALA A 125 10.74 22.21 -0.04
N GLY A 126 11.83 21.46 0.02
CA GLY A 126 12.71 21.36 1.20
C GLY A 126 12.31 20.30 2.24
N TYR A 127 11.58 19.27 1.84
CA TYR A 127 11.30 18.11 2.69
C TYR A 127 12.40 17.06 2.60
N VAL A 128 12.67 16.37 3.70
CA VAL A 128 13.37 15.08 3.67
C VAL A 128 12.34 13.99 3.33
N ILE A 129 12.70 13.08 2.43
CA ILE A 129 11.86 11.91 2.13
C ILE A 129 12.46 10.69 2.80
N VAL A 130 11.62 9.91 3.51
CA VAL A 130 11.91 8.57 3.99
C VAL A 130 11.00 7.62 3.22
N ALA A 131 11.58 6.68 2.47
CA ALA A 131 10.85 5.77 1.60
C ALA A 131 11.17 4.32 2.00
N PRO A 132 10.40 3.70 2.94
CA PRO A 132 10.61 2.32 3.33
C PRO A 132 10.36 1.36 2.17
N ASP A 133 11.19 0.32 2.07
CA ASP A 133 10.97 -0.80 1.15
C ASP A 133 9.84 -1.74 1.63
N TYR A 134 9.39 -1.57 2.86
CA TYR A 134 8.52 -2.44 3.66
C TYR A 134 9.23 -3.70 4.20
N GLU A 135 8.57 -4.36 5.17
CA GLU A 135 8.97 -5.64 5.71
C GLU A 135 9.14 -6.69 4.62
N GLY A 136 10.26 -7.44 4.64
CA GLY A 136 10.50 -8.55 3.73
C GLY A 136 10.81 -8.16 2.29
N LEU A 137 11.07 -6.88 2.00
CA LEU A 137 11.64 -6.43 0.74
C LEU A 137 13.06 -5.90 0.98
N GLY A 138 14.03 -6.43 0.24
CA GLY A 138 15.44 -6.06 0.36
C GLY A 138 16.15 -6.61 1.60
N THR A 139 15.42 -7.26 2.48
CA THR A 139 15.90 -7.88 3.71
C THR A 139 15.18 -9.20 3.96
N LYS A 140 15.84 -10.08 4.70
CA LYS A 140 15.33 -11.44 4.98
C LYS A 140 13.91 -11.42 5.55
N GLY A 141 13.04 -12.25 4.98
CA GLY A 141 11.67 -12.47 5.42
C GLY A 141 10.67 -12.44 4.27
N VAL A 142 9.44 -12.81 4.54
CA VAL A 142 8.35 -12.76 3.56
C VAL A 142 7.71 -11.38 3.58
N HIS A 143 7.56 -10.74 2.43
CA HIS A 143 6.82 -9.48 2.34
C HIS A 143 5.32 -9.69 2.61
N PRO A 144 4.76 -9.08 3.68
CA PRO A 144 3.34 -9.19 4.01
C PRO A 144 2.51 -8.23 3.12
N TYR A 145 2.48 -8.52 1.82
CA TYR A 145 1.80 -7.68 0.83
C TYR A 145 0.36 -7.36 1.24
N LEU A 146 -0.02 -6.08 1.20
CA LEU A 146 -1.33 -5.55 1.64
C LEU A 146 -1.69 -5.86 3.11
N ASN A 147 -0.74 -6.24 3.95
CA ASN A 147 -0.98 -6.27 5.40
C ASN A 147 -0.85 -4.86 5.96
N LEU A 148 -1.98 -4.29 6.39
CA LEU A 148 -2.09 -2.90 6.80
C LEU A 148 -1.17 -2.55 7.98
N SER A 149 -1.12 -3.42 8.99
CA SER A 149 -0.31 -3.19 10.18
C SER A 149 1.19 -3.30 9.92
N SER A 150 1.61 -4.23 9.06
CA SER A 150 3.01 -4.36 8.67
C SER A 150 3.50 -3.16 7.86
N ALA A 151 2.70 -2.71 6.87
CA ALA A 151 3.03 -1.53 6.07
C ALA A 151 3.16 -0.28 6.96
N ALA A 152 2.16 -0.03 7.82
CA ALA A 152 2.20 1.07 8.78
C ALA A 152 3.39 0.99 9.73
N ASN A 153 3.70 -0.21 10.26
CA ASN A 153 4.84 -0.41 11.16
C ASN A 153 6.18 -0.16 10.46
N SER A 154 6.29 -0.52 9.18
CA SER A 154 7.49 -0.22 8.37
C SER A 154 7.71 1.29 8.28
N ALA A 155 6.65 2.07 7.98
CA ALA A 155 6.72 3.54 7.89
C ALA A 155 7.03 4.21 9.24
N LEU A 156 6.28 3.88 10.29
CA LEU A 156 6.45 4.41 11.64
C LEU A 156 7.87 4.15 12.17
N THR A 157 8.37 2.94 11.95
CA THR A 157 9.69 2.52 12.44
C THR A 157 10.81 3.15 11.64
N ALA A 158 10.66 3.31 10.31
CA ALA A 158 11.62 4.03 9.47
C ALA A 158 11.75 5.51 9.91
N VAL A 159 10.62 6.20 10.17
CA VAL A 159 10.63 7.56 10.70
C VAL A 159 11.32 7.64 12.06
N LYS A 160 11.04 6.68 12.94
CA LYS A 160 11.71 6.61 14.25
C LYS A 160 13.22 6.43 14.10
N ALA A 161 13.67 5.49 13.26
CA ALA A 161 15.09 5.26 12.99
C ALA A 161 15.77 6.48 12.39
N ALA A 162 15.13 7.17 11.44
CA ALA A 162 15.64 8.42 10.87
C ALA A 162 15.79 9.52 11.94
N LYS A 163 14.78 9.68 12.82
CA LYS A 163 14.85 10.63 13.94
C LYS A 163 15.97 10.29 14.94
N GLU A 164 16.17 9.02 15.25
CA GLU A 164 17.25 8.55 16.13
C GLU A 164 18.63 8.88 15.52
N HIS A 165 18.81 8.62 14.24
CA HIS A 165 20.10 8.78 13.56
C HIS A 165 20.43 10.22 13.23
N TYR A 166 19.51 10.95 12.59
CA TYR A 166 19.76 12.31 12.10
C TYR A 166 19.51 13.39 13.17
N GLY A 167 18.85 13.06 14.26
CA GLY A 167 18.66 13.91 15.43
C GLY A 167 18.09 15.29 15.08
N LYS A 168 18.81 16.35 15.44
CA LYS A 168 18.40 17.75 15.22
C LYS A 168 18.33 18.18 13.75
N GLN A 169 18.78 17.37 12.80
CA GLN A 169 18.57 17.66 11.40
C GLN A 169 17.08 17.53 11.01
N LEU A 170 16.31 16.75 11.77
CA LEU A 170 14.87 16.57 11.55
C LEU A 170 14.07 17.29 12.63
N ASN A 171 13.04 18.05 12.24
CA ASN A 171 12.13 18.77 13.12
C ASN A 171 11.25 17.84 13.98
N GLY A 172 11.02 16.62 13.50
CA GLY A 172 10.13 15.66 14.14
C GLY A 172 8.74 15.57 13.51
N GLN A 173 8.23 16.61 12.82
CA GLN A 173 6.94 16.56 12.13
C GLN A 173 7.04 15.73 10.84
N TRP A 174 5.97 15.00 10.53
CA TRP A 174 5.95 14.15 9.35
C TRP A 174 4.53 13.86 8.82
N MET A 175 4.45 13.51 7.54
CA MET A 175 3.25 13.08 6.83
C MET A 175 3.57 11.86 5.97
N SER A 176 2.57 11.08 5.62
CA SER A 176 2.70 9.98 4.65
C SER A 176 2.06 10.35 3.30
N ILE A 177 2.60 9.79 2.23
CA ILE A 177 2.05 9.84 0.88
C ILE A 177 2.37 8.55 0.15
N GLY A 178 1.40 7.97 -0.55
CA GLY A 178 1.63 6.75 -1.33
C GLY A 178 0.60 6.55 -2.44
N GLN A 179 0.89 5.59 -3.32
CA GLN A 179 0.06 5.28 -4.48
C GLN A 179 -0.20 3.78 -4.56
N SER A 180 -1.44 3.36 -4.89
CA SER A 180 -1.84 1.95 -5.01
C SER A 180 -1.63 1.19 -3.69
N GLN A 181 -0.80 0.14 -3.64
CA GLN A 181 -0.34 -0.47 -2.38
C GLN A 181 0.14 0.59 -1.39
N GLY A 182 0.89 1.58 -1.86
CA GLY A 182 1.36 2.69 -1.03
C GLY A 182 0.25 3.62 -0.56
N GLY A 183 -0.81 3.80 -1.34
CA GLY A 183 -2.01 4.52 -0.92
C GLY A 183 -2.74 3.80 0.22
N HIS A 184 -2.86 2.48 0.12
CA HIS A 184 -3.34 1.62 1.20
C HIS A 184 -2.44 1.73 2.44
N ALA A 185 -1.11 1.65 2.26
CA ALA A 185 -0.14 1.79 3.33
C ALA A 185 -0.22 3.17 4.01
N SER A 186 -0.40 4.26 3.23
CA SER A 186 -0.50 5.62 3.76
C SER A 186 -1.76 5.81 4.62
N LEU A 187 -2.89 5.21 4.24
CA LEU A 187 -4.08 5.18 5.09
C LEU A 187 -3.85 4.33 6.36
N GLY A 188 -3.17 3.19 6.24
CA GLY A 188 -2.76 2.39 7.39
C GLY A 188 -1.84 3.17 8.33
N THR A 189 -0.83 3.83 7.79
CA THR A 189 0.08 4.69 8.56
C THR A 189 -0.70 5.78 9.31
N ALA A 190 -1.67 6.42 8.66
CA ALA A 190 -2.53 7.42 9.29
C ALA A 190 -3.38 6.84 10.44
N GLU A 191 -3.89 5.62 10.28
CA GLU A 191 -4.65 4.91 11.30
C GLU A 191 -3.78 4.58 12.53
N PHE A 192 -2.58 4.04 12.29
CA PHE A 192 -1.66 3.65 13.37
C PHE A 192 -0.90 4.83 13.99
N ALA A 193 -0.78 5.96 13.30
CA ALA A 193 -0.15 7.19 13.79
C ALA A 193 -1.08 8.07 14.64
N ASN A 194 -2.31 7.67 14.92
CA ASN A 194 -3.33 8.45 15.65
C ASN A 194 -2.87 9.02 17.01
N THR A 195 -1.85 8.44 17.62
CA THR A 195 -1.29 8.89 18.92
C THR A 195 0.01 9.69 18.78
N ASP A 196 0.60 9.79 17.58
CA ASP A 196 1.79 10.59 17.33
C ASP A 196 1.39 12.05 17.03
N ALA A 197 1.61 12.94 18.00
CA ALA A 197 1.33 14.38 17.85
C ALA A 197 2.15 15.05 16.72
N ASN A 198 3.23 14.43 16.26
CA ASN A 198 4.05 14.92 15.16
C ASN A 198 3.55 14.47 13.78
N TYR A 199 2.66 13.49 13.72
CA TYR A 199 2.02 13.09 12.46
C TYR A 199 0.97 14.13 12.05
N LYS A 200 1.01 14.59 10.80
CA LYS A 200 0.22 15.73 10.32
C LYS A 200 -0.80 15.39 9.25
N GLY A 201 -0.76 14.20 8.68
CA GLY A 201 -1.75 13.75 7.71
C GLY A 201 -1.23 12.77 6.67
N ALA A 202 -2.13 12.34 5.81
CA ALA A 202 -1.88 11.38 4.72
C ALA A 202 -2.33 11.92 3.36
N VAL A 203 -1.60 11.54 2.32
CA VAL A 203 -2.06 11.58 0.93
C VAL A 203 -2.11 10.13 0.41
N ALA A 204 -3.26 9.69 -0.06
CA ALA A 204 -3.46 8.33 -0.56
C ALA A 204 -3.99 8.37 -1.99
N ALA A 205 -3.13 8.06 -2.98
CA ALA A 205 -3.53 8.02 -4.37
C ALA A 205 -3.93 6.60 -4.77
N ALA A 206 -5.15 6.45 -5.31
CA ALA A 206 -5.72 5.19 -5.77
C ALA A 206 -5.45 4.03 -4.77
N PRO A 207 -5.86 4.17 -3.48
CA PRO A 207 -5.48 3.23 -2.43
C PRO A 207 -6.01 1.83 -2.73
N ALA A 208 -5.13 0.82 -2.76
CA ALA A 208 -5.45 -0.58 -3.04
C ALA A 208 -6.25 -1.21 -1.89
N SER A 209 -7.40 -0.64 -1.56
CA SER A 209 -8.36 -1.15 -0.60
C SER A 209 -9.35 -2.10 -1.28
N SER A 210 -9.97 -2.97 -0.49
CA SER A 210 -11.10 -3.79 -0.97
C SER A 210 -10.79 -4.71 -2.16
N LEU A 211 -9.60 -5.33 -2.19
CA LEU A 211 -9.18 -6.22 -3.28
C LEU A 211 -10.24 -7.31 -3.58
N GLY A 212 -10.83 -7.92 -2.55
CA GLY A 212 -11.90 -8.91 -2.73
C GLY A 212 -13.11 -8.36 -3.49
N THR A 213 -13.48 -7.10 -3.24
CA THR A 213 -14.56 -6.42 -3.97
C THR A 213 -14.16 -6.17 -5.43
N ILE A 214 -12.93 -5.74 -5.68
CA ILE A 214 -12.42 -5.51 -7.04
C ILE A 214 -12.45 -6.83 -7.84
N ILE A 215 -11.95 -7.92 -7.27
CA ILE A 215 -11.98 -9.25 -7.90
C ILE A 215 -13.42 -9.64 -8.28
N LYS A 216 -14.37 -9.46 -7.35
CA LYS A 216 -15.78 -9.78 -7.60
C LYS A 216 -16.40 -8.93 -8.71
N ILE A 217 -16.14 -7.63 -8.73
CA ILE A 217 -16.66 -6.75 -9.78
C ILE A 217 -16.25 -7.25 -11.18
N TYR A 218 -15.05 -7.77 -11.33
CA TYR A 218 -14.58 -8.27 -12.62
C TYR A 218 -15.04 -9.69 -12.96
N LEU A 219 -15.21 -10.57 -11.95
CA LEU A 219 -15.39 -12.00 -12.18
C LEU A 219 -16.77 -12.52 -11.78
N ASP A 220 -17.59 -11.78 -11.00
CA ASP A 220 -18.92 -12.21 -10.58
C ASP A 220 -19.98 -11.76 -11.59
N PRO A 221 -20.66 -12.68 -12.29
CA PRO A 221 -21.73 -12.35 -13.21
C PRO A 221 -22.88 -11.53 -12.57
N ALA A 222 -23.11 -11.71 -11.27
CA ALA A 222 -24.18 -10.98 -10.55
C ALA A 222 -23.88 -9.47 -10.42
N LEU A 223 -22.62 -9.07 -10.53
CA LEU A 223 -22.20 -7.67 -10.40
C LEU A 223 -22.01 -6.94 -11.75
N ASN A 224 -22.11 -7.64 -12.87
CA ASN A 224 -22.15 -7.01 -14.20
C ASN A 224 -23.61 -6.67 -14.55
N LEU A 225 -23.99 -5.42 -14.30
CA LEU A 225 -25.36 -4.94 -14.44
C LEU A 225 -25.56 -4.20 -15.76
N ASP A 226 -26.79 -4.25 -16.31
CA ASP A 226 -27.23 -3.40 -17.42
C ASP A 226 -27.66 -2.00 -16.91
N ASP A 227 -28.07 -1.13 -17.81
CA ASP A 227 -28.52 0.24 -17.49
C ASP A 227 -29.75 0.29 -16.56
N ASN A 228 -30.46 -0.83 -16.40
CA ASN A 228 -31.62 -0.96 -15.51
C ASN A 228 -31.26 -1.61 -14.16
N GLY A 229 -29.97 -1.90 -13.95
CA GLY A 229 -29.47 -2.57 -12.74
C GLY A 229 -29.77 -4.08 -12.69
N VAL A 230 -30.04 -4.72 -13.84
CA VAL A 230 -30.27 -6.15 -13.96
C VAL A 230 -28.97 -6.85 -14.36
N SER A 231 -28.63 -7.97 -13.72
CA SER A 231 -27.44 -8.74 -14.09
C SER A 231 -27.52 -9.21 -15.54
N LYS A 232 -26.45 -9.01 -16.30
CA LYS A 232 -26.28 -9.52 -17.67
C LYS A 232 -26.06 -11.04 -17.71
N GLY A 233 -25.87 -11.70 -16.57
CA GLY A 233 -25.62 -13.14 -16.47
C GLY A 233 -24.24 -13.58 -16.95
N VAL A 234 -23.35 -12.64 -17.23
CA VAL A 234 -21.95 -12.85 -17.63
C VAL A 234 -21.07 -11.82 -16.90
N ASN A 235 -19.89 -12.20 -16.45
CA ASN A 235 -18.97 -11.26 -15.82
C ASN A 235 -18.31 -10.31 -16.84
N ILE A 236 -17.68 -9.23 -16.34
CA ILE A 236 -17.14 -8.18 -17.19
C ILE A 236 -16.05 -8.69 -18.14
N LEU A 237 -15.15 -9.57 -17.67
CA LEU A 237 -14.05 -10.07 -18.50
C LEU A 237 -14.54 -11.03 -19.59
N ASP A 238 -15.48 -11.90 -19.27
CA ASP A 238 -16.09 -12.80 -20.24
C ASP A 238 -16.94 -12.02 -21.26
N GLU A 239 -17.66 -10.99 -20.86
CA GLU A 239 -18.40 -10.12 -21.77
C GLU A 239 -17.45 -9.44 -22.76
N GLN A 240 -16.31 -8.91 -22.31
CA GLN A 240 -15.31 -8.30 -23.19
C GLN A 240 -14.74 -9.32 -24.18
N LEU A 241 -14.42 -10.55 -23.73
CA LEU A 241 -13.98 -11.63 -24.58
C LEU A 241 -15.01 -11.96 -25.68
N LEU A 242 -16.29 -12.10 -25.28
CA LEU A 242 -17.36 -12.40 -26.21
C LEU A 242 -17.56 -11.27 -27.24
N GLN A 243 -17.44 -10.01 -26.85
CA GLN A 243 -17.49 -8.87 -27.76
C GLN A 243 -16.34 -8.90 -28.79
N ILE A 244 -15.11 -9.23 -28.37
CA ILE A 244 -13.97 -9.38 -29.29
C ILE A 244 -14.22 -10.52 -30.27
N ARG A 245 -14.66 -11.70 -29.80
CA ARG A 245 -14.97 -12.86 -30.63
C ARG A 245 -16.10 -12.57 -31.62
N TYR A 246 -17.15 -11.91 -31.16
CA TYR A 246 -18.27 -11.47 -32.01
C TYR A 246 -17.81 -10.51 -33.11
N ALA A 247 -17.01 -9.51 -32.77
CA ALA A 247 -16.52 -8.53 -33.73
C ALA A 247 -15.63 -9.17 -34.81
N LEU A 248 -14.78 -10.14 -34.43
CA LEU A 248 -13.95 -10.91 -35.36
C LEU A 248 -14.82 -11.80 -36.27
N ALA A 249 -15.75 -12.57 -35.72
CA ALA A 249 -16.62 -13.48 -36.48
C ALA A 249 -17.51 -12.75 -37.48
N ASN A 250 -17.90 -11.50 -37.23
CA ASN A 250 -18.70 -10.67 -38.12
C ASN A 250 -17.86 -9.72 -39.01
N ASN A 251 -16.52 -9.89 -39.06
CA ASN A 251 -15.59 -9.04 -39.83
C ASN A 251 -15.68 -7.54 -39.51
N ILE A 252 -16.09 -7.18 -38.27
CA ILE A 252 -16.08 -5.79 -37.75
C ILE A 252 -14.63 -5.39 -37.49
N ILE A 253 -13.82 -6.34 -36.99
CA ILE A 253 -12.37 -6.21 -36.78
C ILE A 253 -11.65 -7.33 -37.54
N ASN A 254 -10.38 -7.10 -37.91
CA ASN A 254 -9.52 -8.14 -38.48
C ASN A 254 -8.78 -8.93 -37.37
N ALA A 255 -8.10 -10.01 -37.75
CA ALA A 255 -7.38 -10.90 -36.85
C ALA A 255 -6.33 -10.14 -36.02
N GLN A 256 -5.56 -9.23 -36.62
CA GLN A 256 -4.53 -8.46 -35.93
C GLN A 256 -5.16 -7.52 -34.86
N GLN A 257 -6.31 -6.92 -35.17
CA GLN A 257 -7.04 -6.11 -34.18
C GLN A 257 -7.61 -6.97 -33.05
N ALA A 258 -8.13 -8.16 -33.36
CA ALA A 258 -8.59 -9.10 -32.36
C ALA A 258 -7.45 -9.55 -31.44
N ASP A 259 -6.29 -9.90 -31.99
CA ASP A 259 -5.10 -10.29 -31.20
C ASP A 259 -4.64 -9.14 -30.28
N ALA A 260 -4.67 -7.90 -30.75
CA ALA A 260 -4.33 -6.73 -29.94
C ALA A 260 -5.32 -6.53 -28.77
N LEU A 261 -6.62 -6.65 -29.01
CA LEU A 261 -7.65 -6.55 -27.97
C LEU A 261 -7.60 -7.70 -26.98
N MET A 262 -7.36 -8.93 -27.46
CA MET A 262 -7.13 -10.09 -26.61
C MET A 262 -5.89 -9.90 -25.72
N GLY A 263 -4.82 -9.35 -26.29
CA GLY A 263 -3.60 -9.02 -25.57
C GLY A 263 -3.84 -7.99 -24.46
N GLN A 264 -4.68 -6.97 -24.69
CA GLN A 264 -5.06 -5.97 -23.69
C GLN A 264 -5.95 -6.58 -22.58
N LEU A 265 -6.92 -7.41 -22.96
CA LEU A 265 -7.77 -8.13 -22.00
C LEU A 265 -6.91 -9.04 -21.11
N ALA A 266 -6.01 -9.82 -21.71
CA ALA A 266 -5.10 -10.71 -20.99
C ALA A 266 -4.16 -9.93 -20.07
N ASP A 267 -3.69 -8.75 -20.46
CA ASP A 267 -2.80 -7.91 -19.66
C ASP A 267 -3.49 -7.37 -18.40
N GLY A 268 -4.69 -6.83 -18.56
CA GLY A 268 -5.48 -6.34 -17.41
C GLY A 268 -5.86 -7.46 -16.44
N TYR A 269 -6.22 -8.65 -16.95
CA TYR A 269 -6.51 -9.79 -16.08
C TYR A 269 -5.25 -10.35 -15.40
N ALA A 270 -4.13 -10.39 -16.11
CA ALA A 270 -2.85 -10.83 -15.57
C ALA A 270 -2.37 -9.95 -14.41
N GLU A 271 -2.62 -8.64 -14.48
CA GLU A 271 -2.33 -7.72 -13.40
C GLU A 271 -3.15 -8.07 -12.14
N LEU A 272 -4.45 -8.34 -12.29
CA LEU A 272 -5.32 -8.77 -11.18
C LEU A 272 -4.85 -10.12 -10.59
N LEU A 273 -4.47 -11.08 -11.43
CA LEU A 273 -3.92 -12.36 -11.00
C LEU A 273 -2.60 -12.21 -10.24
N ALA A 274 -1.72 -11.32 -10.69
CA ALA A 274 -0.47 -11.03 -10.01
C ALA A 274 -0.72 -10.41 -8.62
N TYR A 275 -1.66 -9.48 -8.49
CA TYR A 275 -2.03 -8.92 -7.18
C TYR A 275 -2.64 -9.97 -6.25
N ALA A 276 -3.47 -10.88 -6.76
CA ALA A 276 -3.99 -11.99 -5.98
C ALA A 276 -2.89 -12.96 -5.52
N ALA A 277 -1.89 -13.23 -6.36
CA ALA A 277 -0.74 -14.07 -6.02
C ALA A 277 0.15 -13.42 -4.94
N LEU A 278 0.42 -12.12 -5.06
CA LEU A 278 1.14 -11.36 -4.05
C LEU A 278 0.36 -11.32 -2.72
N THR A 279 -0.99 -11.21 -2.78
CA THR A 279 -1.84 -11.27 -1.60
C THR A 279 -1.77 -12.63 -0.92
N SER A 280 -1.75 -13.73 -1.67
CA SER A 280 -1.55 -15.07 -1.12
C SER A 280 -0.20 -15.21 -0.42
N SER A 281 0.88 -14.64 -1.01
CA SER A 281 2.19 -14.53 -0.34
C SER A 281 2.10 -13.70 0.94
N GLY A 282 1.38 -12.58 0.91
CA GLY A 282 1.13 -11.73 2.07
C GLY A 282 0.38 -12.47 3.20
N ILE A 283 -0.62 -13.29 2.87
CA ILE A 283 -1.31 -14.16 3.84
C ILE A 283 -0.30 -15.14 4.46
N LYS A 284 0.52 -15.78 3.64
CA LYS A 284 1.52 -16.75 4.11
C LYS A 284 2.57 -16.12 5.03
N ALA A 285 2.81 -14.83 4.96
CA ALA A 285 3.75 -14.14 5.84
C ALA A 285 3.35 -14.22 7.32
N TYR A 286 2.06 -14.22 7.65
CA TYR A 286 1.56 -14.37 9.02
C TYR A 286 0.88 -15.71 9.30
N GLU A 287 0.40 -16.42 8.26
CA GLU A 287 -0.14 -17.78 8.32
C GLU A 287 0.76 -18.75 7.56
N PRO A 288 1.89 -19.20 8.15
CA PRO A 288 2.95 -19.93 7.42
C PRO A 288 2.49 -21.22 6.73
N ASN A 289 1.39 -21.80 7.17
CA ASN A 289 0.81 -23.02 6.59
C ASN A 289 -0.21 -22.75 5.47
N TYR A 290 -0.46 -21.47 5.12
CA TYR A 290 -1.38 -21.13 4.06
C TYR A 290 -0.90 -21.66 2.70
N ASP A 291 -1.80 -22.31 1.96
CA ASP A 291 -1.52 -22.79 0.61
C ASP A 291 -1.67 -21.64 -0.38
N LEU A 292 -0.56 -21.25 -1.01
CA LEU A 292 -0.50 -20.15 -1.98
C LEU A 292 -1.44 -20.35 -3.18
N LYS A 293 -1.77 -21.60 -3.51
CA LYS A 293 -2.65 -21.97 -4.62
C LYS A 293 -4.13 -21.96 -4.25
N ASN A 294 -4.46 -21.82 -3.00
CA ASN A 294 -5.81 -22.09 -2.50
C ASN A 294 -6.93 -21.32 -3.25
N ILE A 295 -6.66 -20.08 -3.65
CA ILE A 295 -7.62 -19.23 -4.36
C ILE A 295 -7.48 -19.29 -5.89
N PHE A 296 -6.67 -20.20 -6.42
CA PHE A 296 -6.38 -20.31 -7.86
C PHE A 296 -6.83 -21.62 -8.47
N THR A 297 -7.12 -21.60 -9.77
CA THR A 297 -7.18 -22.82 -10.57
C THR A 297 -5.80 -23.49 -10.63
N ALA A 298 -5.73 -24.80 -10.93
CA ALA A 298 -4.50 -25.56 -10.82
C ALA A 298 -3.32 -24.93 -11.60
N ASP A 299 -3.55 -24.56 -12.86
CA ASP A 299 -2.51 -24.02 -13.73
C ASP A 299 -2.05 -22.61 -13.29
N ALA A 300 -3.00 -21.77 -12.91
CA ALA A 300 -2.69 -20.43 -12.38
C ALA A 300 -1.97 -20.50 -11.03
N GLY A 301 -2.30 -21.50 -10.20
CA GLY A 301 -1.65 -21.74 -8.92
C GLY A 301 -0.13 -21.99 -9.04
N VAL A 302 0.31 -22.63 -10.13
CA VAL A 302 1.76 -22.83 -10.39
C VAL A 302 2.50 -21.51 -10.57
N ILE A 303 1.87 -20.52 -11.22
CA ILE A 303 2.45 -19.18 -11.37
C ILE A 303 2.35 -18.42 -10.05
N ALA A 304 1.23 -18.55 -9.33
CA ALA A 304 1.01 -17.87 -8.05
C ALA A 304 2.04 -18.24 -6.99
N GLU A 305 2.53 -19.48 -6.95
CA GLU A 305 3.61 -19.91 -6.04
C GLU A 305 4.90 -19.11 -6.23
N LYS A 306 5.14 -18.58 -7.43
CA LYS A 306 6.33 -17.76 -7.72
C LYS A 306 6.32 -16.42 -7.00
N ALA A 307 5.16 -15.92 -6.58
CA ALA A 307 5.09 -14.72 -5.74
C ALA A 307 5.82 -14.90 -4.40
N TYR A 308 5.82 -16.12 -3.86
CA TYR A 308 6.53 -16.46 -2.64
C TYR A 308 7.96 -16.95 -2.92
N GLY A 309 8.18 -17.60 -4.07
CA GLY A 309 9.42 -18.33 -4.35
C GLY A 309 9.59 -19.54 -3.45
N ARG A 310 10.82 -19.81 -3.00
CA ARG A 310 11.15 -20.94 -2.12
C ARG A 310 11.15 -20.57 -0.64
N THR A 311 11.53 -19.33 -0.32
CA THR A 311 11.81 -18.88 1.06
C THR A 311 11.10 -17.58 1.42
N GLY A 312 10.46 -16.92 0.45
CA GLY A 312 9.96 -15.56 0.57
C GLY A 312 10.97 -14.50 0.14
N ASP A 313 12.26 -14.73 0.37
CA ASP A 313 13.32 -13.80 -0.03
C ASP A 313 13.50 -13.77 -1.58
N ASP A 314 13.20 -14.89 -2.24
CA ASP A 314 13.33 -15.11 -3.69
C ASP A 314 11.98 -15.07 -4.44
N GLY A 315 11.00 -14.38 -3.89
CA GLY A 315 9.72 -14.15 -4.53
C GLY A 315 9.84 -13.31 -5.81
N ALA A 316 8.89 -13.50 -6.74
CA ALA A 316 8.92 -12.80 -8.00
C ALA A 316 8.53 -11.31 -7.88
N CYS A 317 9.12 -10.47 -8.75
CA CYS A 317 8.70 -9.11 -8.96
C CYS A 317 7.44 -9.03 -9.84
N LEU A 318 6.69 -7.92 -9.75
CA LEU A 318 5.44 -7.72 -10.48
C LEU A 318 5.65 -7.69 -12.00
N SER A 319 6.46 -6.76 -12.49
CA SER A 319 6.63 -6.45 -13.92
C SER A 319 8.07 -6.18 -14.34
N TYR A 320 9.05 -6.43 -13.47
CA TYR A 320 10.45 -6.25 -13.87
C TYR A 320 10.94 -7.49 -14.58
N ALA A 321 11.64 -7.27 -15.69
CA ALA A 321 12.52 -8.31 -16.18
C ALA A 321 13.53 -8.61 -15.06
N ASP A 322 13.46 -9.82 -14.49
CA ASP A 322 14.50 -10.31 -13.61
C ASP A 322 15.86 -10.09 -14.30
N PRO A 323 16.87 -9.51 -13.62
CA PRO A 323 18.22 -9.43 -14.15
C PRO A 323 18.76 -10.77 -14.66
N ASN A 324 18.19 -11.89 -14.21
CA ASN A 324 18.48 -13.25 -14.66
C ASN A 324 17.60 -13.71 -15.85
N GLY A 325 16.78 -12.84 -16.43
CA GLY A 325 15.97 -13.11 -17.61
C GLY A 325 14.62 -13.79 -17.38
N ALA A 326 14.16 -13.92 -16.14
CA ALA A 326 12.80 -14.36 -15.85
C ALA A 326 11.81 -13.19 -16.02
N ASN A 327 10.64 -13.45 -16.58
CA ASN A 327 9.56 -12.48 -16.68
C ASN A 327 8.93 -12.28 -15.29
N GLY A 328 8.44 -11.08 -15.00
CA GLY A 328 7.66 -10.79 -13.81
C GLY A 328 6.35 -11.58 -13.71
N LEU A 329 5.66 -11.49 -12.59
CA LEU A 329 4.40 -12.22 -12.37
C LEU A 329 3.34 -11.87 -13.42
N GLN A 330 3.20 -10.57 -13.74
CA GLN A 330 2.21 -10.11 -14.70
C GLN A 330 2.45 -10.67 -16.09
N GLU A 331 3.70 -10.66 -16.58
CA GLU A 331 4.05 -11.20 -17.89
C GLU A 331 3.82 -12.72 -17.98
N GLN A 332 4.11 -13.45 -16.90
CA GLN A 332 3.88 -14.89 -16.84
C GLN A 332 2.39 -15.23 -16.87
N PHE A 333 1.56 -14.53 -16.07
CA PHE A 333 0.11 -14.69 -16.10
C PHE A 333 -0.47 -14.30 -17.46
N LYS A 334 -0.01 -13.17 -18.05
CA LYS A 334 -0.45 -12.74 -19.38
C LYS A 334 -0.21 -13.82 -20.44
N ALA A 335 0.99 -14.38 -20.48
CA ALA A 335 1.32 -15.46 -21.41
C ALA A 335 0.42 -16.69 -21.21
N ALA A 336 0.16 -17.07 -19.98
CA ALA A 336 -0.69 -18.20 -19.65
C ALA A 336 -2.18 -17.94 -20.00
N VAL A 337 -2.71 -16.73 -19.74
CA VAL A 337 -4.08 -16.35 -20.14
C VAL A 337 -4.24 -16.38 -21.65
N ILE A 338 -3.28 -15.81 -22.40
CA ILE A 338 -3.30 -15.83 -23.86
C ILE A 338 -3.29 -17.28 -24.38
N GLU A 339 -2.43 -18.14 -23.83
CA GLU A 339 -2.36 -19.55 -24.21
C GLU A 339 -3.68 -20.27 -23.93
N PHE A 340 -4.26 -20.08 -22.76
CA PHE A 340 -5.54 -20.65 -22.36
C PHE A 340 -6.68 -20.24 -23.31
N LEU A 341 -6.73 -18.97 -23.73
CA LEU A 341 -7.77 -18.42 -24.58
C LEU A 341 -7.63 -18.78 -26.08
N LYS A 342 -6.56 -19.48 -26.49
CA LYS A 342 -6.46 -20.05 -27.85
C LYS A 342 -7.55 -21.08 -28.13
N ASP A 343 -8.01 -21.78 -27.13
CA ASP A 343 -9.23 -22.60 -27.25
C ASP A 343 -10.46 -21.68 -27.30
N PRO A 344 -11.22 -21.68 -28.42
CA PRO A 344 -12.36 -20.79 -28.58
C PRO A 344 -13.53 -21.12 -27.62
N THR A 345 -13.51 -22.27 -26.97
CA THR A 345 -14.53 -22.67 -25.99
C THR A 345 -14.22 -22.16 -24.59
N HIS A 346 -13.00 -21.72 -24.31
CA HIS A 346 -12.60 -21.21 -23.02
C HIS A 346 -13.08 -19.77 -22.78
N MET A 347 -13.41 -19.47 -21.52
CA MET A 347 -13.76 -18.14 -21.03
C MET A 347 -12.72 -17.66 -20.05
N VAL A 348 -12.53 -16.34 -19.89
CA VAL A 348 -11.52 -15.75 -19.00
C VAL A 348 -11.71 -16.24 -17.56
N SER A 349 -12.95 -16.28 -17.07
CA SER A 349 -13.29 -16.69 -15.70
C SER A 349 -12.97 -18.14 -15.36
N GLN A 350 -12.70 -18.97 -16.36
CA GLN A 350 -12.31 -20.38 -16.16
C GLN A 350 -10.84 -20.56 -15.81
N TYR A 351 -10.02 -19.52 -15.99
CA TYR A 351 -8.62 -19.50 -15.65
C TYR A 351 -8.36 -18.50 -14.49
N GLY A 352 -7.50 -18.82 -13.59
CA GLY A 352 -7.00 -17.89 -12.59
C GLY A 352 -7.68 -18.03 -11.24
N ILE A 353 -8.52 -17.08 -10.84
CA ILE A 353 -9.08 -16.99 -9.49
C ILE A 353 -10.35 -17.85 -9.36
N ASP A 354 -10.41 -18.63 -8.29
CA ASP A 354 -11.62 -19.32 -7.84
C ASP A 354 -12.40 -18.42 -6.86
N LEU A 355 -13.45 -17.76 -7.36
CA LEU A 355 -14.29 -16.86 -6.56
C LEU A 355 -14.91 -17.54 -5.33
N ASN A 356 -15.29 -18.82 -5.45
CA ASN A 356 -15.87 -19.54 -4.32
C ASN A 356 -14.87 -19.63 -3.15
N LYS A 357 -13.59 -19.78 -3.45
CA LYS A 357 -12.53 -19.77 -2.43
C LYS A 357 -12.32 -18.39 -1.80
N ILE A 358 -12.38 -17.34 -2.62
CA ILE A 358 -12.36 -15.97 -2.09
C ILE A 358 -13.48 -15.77 -1.07
N ASP A 359 -14.68 -16.28 -1.33
CA ASP A 359 -15.86 -16.07 -0.49
C ASP A 359 -15.94 -16.98 0.73
N THR A 360 -15.43 -18.19 0.63
CA THR A 360 -15.66 -19.24 1.66
C THR A 360 -14.44 -19.56 2.52
N ASP A 361 -13.22 -19.22 2.07
CA ASP A 361 -12.03 -19.48 2.87
C ASP A 361 -11.93 -18.50 4.05
N PRO A 362 -11.95 -18.99 5.30
CA PRO A 362 -11.97 -18.12 6.47
C PRO A 362 -10.66 -17.33 6.66
N VAL A 363 -9.51 -17.86 6.18
CA VAL A 363 -8.21 -17.18 6.27
C VAL A 363 -8.18 -16.01 5.30
N VAL A 364 -8.65 -16.22 4.06
CA VAL A 364 -8.77 -15.19 3.04
C VAL A 364 -9.74 -14.10 3.50
N GLN A 365 -10.93 -14.47 3.95
CA GLN A 365 -11.93 -13.51 4.43
C GLN A 365 -11.41 -12.70 5.62
N LYS A 366 -10.74 -13.35 6.57
CA LYS A 366 -10.12 -12.68 7.70
C LYS A 366 -9.07 -11.66 7.22
N PHE A 367 -8.19 -12.06 6.30
CA PHE A 367 -7.17 -11.17 5.74
C PHE A 367 -7.80 -9.95 5.07
N LEU A 368 -8.75 -10.17 4.18
CA LEU A 368 -9.43 -9.10 3.45
C LEU A 368 -10.15 -8.11 4.39
N ASN A 369 -10.76 -8.59 5.47
CA ASN A 369 -11.44 -7.75 6.45
C ASN A 369 -10.48 -6.99 7.36
N ASP A 370 -9.45 -7.64 7.89
CA ASP A 370 -8.53 -7.04 8.86
C ASP A 370 -7.66 -5.95 8.22
N ASN A 371 -7.35 -6.08 6.94
CA ASN A 371 -6.45 -5.21 6.21
C ASN A 371 -7.17 -4.09 5.41
N GLN A 372 -8.47 -3.88 5.64
CA GLN A 372 -9.16 -2.71 5.12
C GLN A 372 -8.84 -1.48 5.99
N PRO A 373 -8.27 -0.41 5.42
CA PRO A 373 -8.01 0.81 6.16
C PRO A 373 -9.34 1.50 6.50
N ALA A 374 -9.46 1.99 7.72
CA ALA A 374 -10.54 2.86 8.22
C ALA A 374 -11.99 2.37 7.99
N THR A 375 -12.20 1.12 7.59
CA THR A 375 -13.54 0.59 7.23
C THR A 375 -14.13 -0.38 8.22
N ASN A 376 -13.33 -1.00 9.08
CA ASN A 376 -13.86 -1.82 10.16
C ASN A 376 -14.49 -0.94 11.23
N ALA A 377 -15.67 -1.34 11.69
CA ALA A 377 -16.50 -0.58 12.62
C ALA A 377 -15.92 -0.54 14.05
N THR A 378 -14.68 -0.10 14.22
CA THR A 378 -14.05 0.11 15.52
C THR A 378 -13.47 1.51 15.64
N ALA A 379 -13.48 2.09 16.84
CA ALA A 379 -12.88 3.40 17.12
C ALA A 379 -11.37 3.46 16.82
N ALA A 380 -10.68 2.32 16.90
CA ALA A 380 -9.25 2.22 16.63
C ALA A 380 -8.90 2.47 15.15
N LYS A 381 -9.83 2.18 14.23
CA LYS A 381 -9.63 2.35 12.79
C LYS A 381 -10.03 3.73 12.26
N VAL A 382 -10.55 4.62 13.09
CA VAL A 382 -10.83 6.00 12.68
C VAL A 382 -9.53 6.78 12.54
N ILE A 383 -9.26 7.31 11.37
CA ILE A 383 -8.12 8.19 11.13
C ILE A 383 -8.46 9.58 11.69
N LYS A 384 -7.59 10.13 12.54
CA LYS A 384 -7.80 11.44 13.20
C LYS A 384 -7.08 12.57 12.48
N ALA A 385 -6.06 12.26 11.73
CA ALA A 385 -5.31 13.23 10.94
C ALA A 385 -6.03 13.58 9.63
N PRO A 386 -5.76 14.75 9.03
CA PRO A 386 -6.25 15.09 7.70
C PRO A 386 -5.82 14.09 6.64
N VAL A 387 -6.71 13.78 5.69
CA VAL A 387 -6.45 12.82 4.60
C VAL A 387 -6.86 13.44 3.26
N TYR A 388 -6.00 13.32 2.27
CA TYR A 388 -6.30 13.65 0.89
C TYR A 388 -6.22 12.41 0.02
N ILE A 389 -7.36 11.96 -0.51
CA ILE A 389 -7.46 10.83 -1.43
C ILE A 389 -7.52 11.37 -2.85
N ILE A 390 -6.68 10.82 -3.74
CA ILE A 390 -6.62 11.14 -5.16
C ILE A 390 -6.99 9.88 -5.93
N GLN A 391 -7.97 9.96 -6.84
CA GLN A 391 -8.46 8.80 -7.59
C GLN A 391 -8.62 9.15 -9.07
N GLY A 392 -8.09 8.33 -9.97
CA GLY A 392 -8.33 8.49 -11.39
C GLY A 392 -9.73 8.03 -11.78
N GLU A 393 -10.45 8.83 -12.61
CA GLU A 393 -11.78 8.49 -13.08
C GLU A 393 -11.78 7.23 -13.99
N GLU A 394 -10.71 7.03 -14.77
CA GLU A 394 -10.55 5.88 -15.67
C GLU A 394 -9.64 4.78 -15.08
N ASP A 395 -9.49 4.77 -13.77
CA ASP A 395 -8.71 3.74 -13.07
C ASP A 395 -9.39 2.37 -13.17
N LYS A 396 -8.67 1.41 -13.76
CA LYS A 396 -9.14 0.02 -13.93
C LYS A 396 -8.50 -0.95 -12.93
N ALA A 397 -7.47 -0.54 -12.19
CA ALA A 397 -6.83 -1.37 -11.18
C ALA A 397 -7.51 -1.20 -9.81
N VAL A 398 -7.75 0.06 -9.40
CA VAL A 398 -8.55 0.41 -8.22
C VAL A 398 -9.73 1.25 -8.69
N LEU A 399 -10.89 0.64 -8.77
CA LEU A 399 -12.08 1.25 -9.37
C LEU A 399 -12.57 2.47 -8.57
N PRO A 400 -12.89 3.61 -9.23
CA PRO A 400 -13.36 4.82 -8.55
C PRO A 400 -14.52 4.60 -7.57
N PRO A 401 -15.56 3.80 -7.89
CA PRO A 401 -16.64 3.51 -6.93
C PRO A 401 -16.15 2.83 -5.64
N VAL A 402 -15.10 2.01 -5.72
CA VAL A 402 -14.52 1.34 -4.54
C VAL A 402 -13.82 2.36 -3.64
N THR A 403 -13.05 3.28 -4.21
CA THR A 403 -12.40 4.37 -3.47
C THR A 403 -13.42 5.35 -2.89
N GLN A 404 -14.49 5.65 -3.63
CA GLN A 404 -15.57 6.49 -3.12
C GLN A 404 -16.29 5.83 -1.94
N ALA A 405 -16.58 4.53 -2.02
CA ALA A 405 -17.16 3.78 -0.90
C ALA A 405 -16.23 3.76 0.33
N LEU A 406 -14.92 3.60 0.14
CA LEU A 406 -13.93 3.74 1.21
C LEU A 406 -14.02 5.13 1.87
N PHE A 407 -13.99 6.19 1.07
CA PHE A 407 -14.06 7.58 1.55
C PHE A 407 -15.33 7.85 2.37
N GLU A 408 -16.50 7.44 1.87
CA GLU A 408 -17.76 7.61 2.59
C GLU A 408 -17.78 6.81 3.91
N ASN A 409 -17.26 5.58 3.91
CA ASN A 409 -17.11 4.78 5.12
C ASN A 409 -16.18 5.45 6.14
N MET A 410 -15.06 6.04 5.71
CA MET A 410 -14.17 6.79 6.60
C MET A 410 -14.95 7.91 7.32
N LYS A 411 -15.74 8.70 6.60
CA LYS A 411 -16.55 9.78 7.16
C LYS A 411 -17.61 9.25 8.15
N LEU A 412 -18.33 8.19 7.74
CA LEU A 412 -19.34 7.58 8.61
C LEU A 412 -18.75 7.05 9.91
N GLN A 413 -17.57 6.40 9.86
CA GLN A 413 -16.89 5.92 11.06
C GLN A 413 -16.42 7.08 11.95
N ALA A 414 -15.90 8.16 11.38
CA ALA A 414 -15.50 9.34 12.13
C ALA A 414 -16.69 9.97 12.89
N VAL A 415 -17.81 10.17 12.21
CA VAL A 415 -19.06 10.67 12.83
C VAL A 415 -19.58 9.72 13.91
N LYS A 416 -19.58 8.42 13.65
CA LYS A 416 -20.07 7.39 14.57
C LYS A 416 -19.30 7.36 15.89
N TYR A 417 -17.96 7.35 15.82
CA TYR A 417 -17.12 7.16 17.00
C TYR A 417 -16.64 8.44 17.66
N PHE A 418 -16.55 9.54 16.91
CA PHE A 418 -16.05 10.82 17.39
C PHE A 418 -16.89 12.01 16.90
N PRO A 419 -18.20 12.05 17.17
CA PRO A 419 -19.11 13.05 16.60
C PRO A 419 -18.78 14.50 16.99
N GLN A 420 -18.02 14.70 18.07
CA GLN A 420 -17.62 16.04 18.53
C GLN A 420 -16.27 16.48 17.95
N ALA A 421 -15.49 15.57 17.40
CA ALA A 421 -14.13 15.87 16.93
C ALA A 421 -14.07 16.39 15.50
N LYS A 422 -15.08 16.11 14.68
CA LYS A 422 -15.19 16.52 13.26
C LYS A 422 -13.96 16.15 12.42
N TYR A 423 -13.42 14.94 12.61
CA TYR A 423 -12.30 14.46 11.83
C TYR A 423 -12.64 14.36 10.34
N GLU A 424 -13.91 14.08 10.01
CA GLU A 424 -14.46 14.03 8.65
C GLU A 424 -14.29 15.33 7.86
N ASP A 425 -14.25 16.47 8.52
CA ASP A 425 -14.00 17.76 7.88
C ASP A 425 -12.56 17.89 7.33
N GLY A 426 -11.66 17.01 7.79
CA GLY A 426 -10.27 16.92 7.30
C GLY A 426 -10.06 15.96 6.15
N TYR A 427 -11.11 15.22 5.70
CA TYR A 427 -11.00 14.26 4.62
C TYR A 427 -11.40 14.90 3.28
N LEU A 428 -10.53 14.75 2.28
CA LEU A 428 -10.73 15.24 0.91
C LEU A 428 -10.65 14.09 -0.07
N LEU A 429 -11.53 14.10 -1.07
CA LEU A 429 -11.49 13.16 -2.21
C LEU A 429 -11.47 13.98 -3.50
N ASP A 430 -10.49 13.71 -4.35
CA ASP A 430 -10.35 14.29 -5.69
C ASP A 430 -10.42 13.18 -6.73
N ILE A 431 -11.51 13.16 -7.50
CA ILE A 431 -11.66 12.28 -8.67
C ILE A 431 -11.08 13.02 -9.88
N VAL A 432 -9.94 12.54 -10.37
CA VAL A 432 -9.22 13.20 -11.47
C VAL A 432 -9.79 12.77 -12.81
N PRO A 433 -10.48 13.68 -13.56
CA PRO A 433 -11.14 13.31 -14.80
C PRO A 433 -10.15 12.74 -15.82
N LYS A 434 -10.55 11.65 -16.50
CA LYS A 434 -9.79 10.95 -17.55
C LYS A 434 -8.44 10.36 -17.10
N ALA A 435 -8.10 10.44 -15.83
CA ALA A 435 -6.86 9.88 -15.36
C ALA A 435 -6.97 8.37 -15.08
N SER A 436 -5.96 7.62 -15.49
CA SER A 436 -5.78 6.21 -15.14
C SER A 436 -5.21 6.04 -13.74
N HIS A 437 -5.03 4.79 -13.31
CA HIS A 437 -4.47 4.39 -12.03
C HIS A 437 -3.17 5.13 -11.66
N THR A 438 -2.27 5.28 -12.61
CA THR A 438 -0.95 5.87 -12.39
C THR A 438 -0.87 7.35 -12.70
N GLN A 439 -1.77 7.86 -13.54
CA GLN A 439 -1.81 9.28 -13.90
C GLN A 439 -2.33 10.16 -12.77
N ALA A 440 -3.24 9.65 -11.95
CA ALA A 440 -3.90 10.45 -10.91
C ALA A 440 -2.89 11.17 -9.99
N ILE A 441 -1.92 10.46 -9.41
CA ILE A 441 -0.94 11.06 -8.51
C ILE A 441 0.04 11.98 -9.24
N ILE A 442 0.41 11.66 -10.49
CA ILE A 442 1.31 12.49 -11.28
C ILE A 442 0.63 13.82 -11.59
N CYS A 443 -0.62 13.76 -12.05
CA CYS A 443 -1.37 14.92 -12.51
C CYS A 443 -1.94 15.78 -11.37
N ARG A 444 -1.90 15.28 -10.14
CA ARG A 444 -2.22 16.00 -8.89
C ARG A 444 -0.99 16.17 -7.97
N ASN A 445 0.20 16.03 -8.52
CA ASN A 445 1.44 16.21 -7.76
C ASN A 445 1.50 17.57 -7.06
N ALA A 446 1.15 18.65 -7.75
CA ALA A 446 1.08 20.00 -7.17
C ALA A 446 0.11 20.06 -5.98
N GLN A 447 -1.12 19.60 -6.17
CA GLN A 447 -2.16 19.61 -5.14
C GLN A 447 -1.79 18.75 -3.94
N ALA A 448 -1.14 17.58 -4.18
CA ALA A 448 -0.63 16.73 -3.11
C ALA A 448 0.44 17.47 -2.28
N VAL A 449 1.38 18.13 -2.91
CA VAL A 449 2.43 18.91 -2.22
C VAL A 449 1.85 20.15 -1.54
N GLU A 450 0.89 20.84 -2.14
CA GLU A 450 0.18 21.96 -1.52
C GLU A 450 -0.59 21.52 -0.26
N PHE A 451 -1.27 20.36 -0.32
CA PHE A 451 -1.90 19.79 0.88
C PHE A 451 -0.88 19.51 1.98
N ILE A 452 0.27 18.91 1.65
CA ILE A 452 1.35 18.65 2.60
C ILE A 452 1.86 19.96 3.20
N GLN A 453 2.10 20.99 2.38
CA GLN A 453 2.57 22.30 2.84
C GLN A 453 1.54 23.01 3.75
N ALA A 454 0.27 22.89 3.44
CA ALA A 454 -0.81 23.47 4.26
C ALA A 454 -0.92 22.81 5.65
N LYS A 455 -0.57 21.52 5.78
CA LYS A 455 -0.62 20.78 7.06
C LYS A 455 0.74 20.78 7.78
N MET A 456 1.83 20.88 7.03
CA MET A 456 3.18 20.78 7.55
C MET A 456 4.13 21.64 6.70
N SER A 457 4.20 22.93 6.99
CA SER A 457 5.14 23.85 6.29
C SER A 457 6.57 23.32 6.34
N ALA A 458 7.27 23.32 5.21
CA ALA A 458 8.66 22.88 5.13
C ALA A 458 9.62 23.72 6.00
N GLY A 459 9.23 24.94 6.38
CA GLY A 459 10.06 25.83 7.21
C GLY A 459 11.22 26.47 6.45
N THR A 460 11.37 26.20 5.15
CA THR A 460 12.47 26.73 4.32
C THR A 460 12.21 28.12 3.77
N GLY A 461 10.96 28.58 3.79
CA GLY A 461 10.53 29.82 3.12
C GLY A 461 10.57 29.75 1.59
N ILE A 462 10.76 28.56 1.02
CA ILE A 462 10.77 28.34 -0.43
C ILE A 462 9.33 28.04 -0.87
N ASP A 463 8.78 28.94 -1.68
CA ASP A 463 7.57 28.67 -2.45
C ASP A 463 7.95 27.93 -3.73
N LEU A 464 7.18 26.89 -4.06
CA LEU A 464 7.36 26.20 -5.34
C LEU A 464 7.06 27.16 -6.48
N THR A 465 7.89 27.17 -7.52
CA THR A 465 7.60 27.88 -8.77
C THR A 465 6.40 27.25 -9.47
N ASN A 466 5.75 28.00 -10.38
CA ASN A 466 4.66 27.47 -11.17
C ASN A 466 5.07 26.23 -12.00
N GLU A 467 6.33 26.20 -12.49
CA GLU A 467 6.88 25.05 -13.19
C GLU A 467 7.02 23.83 -12.28
N GLN A 468 7.43 24.02 -11.02
CA GLN A 468 7.52 22.94 -10.04
C GLN A 468 6.17 22.44 -9.57
N LYS A 469 5.13 23.29 -9.59
CA LYS A 469 3.75 22.95 -9.28
C LYS A 469 3.03 22.31 -10.48
N ASP A 470 3.40 22.65 -11.70
CA ASP A 470 2.69 22.27 -12.91
C ASP A 470 3.15 20.92 -13.48
N ALA A 471 2.81 19.84 -12.77
CA ALA A 471 2.93 18.49 -13.32
C ALA A 471 1.93 18.23 -14.47
N SER A 472 0.95 19.12 -14.70
CA SER A 472 0.02 19.02 -15.85
C SER A 472 0.75 19.15 -17.19
N GLN A 473 1.93 19.76 -17.21
CA GLN A 473 2.86 19.80 -18.36
C GLN A 473 3.55 18.45 -18.60
N SER A 474 3.44 17.50 -17.67
CA SER A 474 3.99 16.16 -17.88
C SER A 474 3.33 15.51 -19.10
N PRO A 475 4.10 14.85 -20.00
CA PRO A 475 3.53 14.05 -21.09
C PRO A 475 2.53 13.01 -20.61
N HIS A 476 2.65 12.56 -19.36
CA HIS A 476 1.73 11.63 -18.71
C HIS A 476 0.36 12.23 -18.40
N CYS A 477 0.24 13.56 -18.40
CA CYS A 477 -1.01 14.27 -18.06
C CYS A 477 -1.71 14.88 -19.26
N THR A 478 -1.26 14.58 -20.49
CA THR A 478 -1.87 15.08 -21.72
C THR A 478 -3.35 14.65 -21.78
N GLY A 479 -4.24 15.64 -21.89
CA GLY A 479 -5.69 15.41 -21.91
C GLY A 479 -6.36 15.25 -20.54
N ILE A 480 -5.60 15.26 -19.45
CA ILE A 480 -6.11 15.30 -18.08
C ILE A 480 -6.52 16.75 -17.75
N VAL A 481 -7.73 16.93 -17.25
CA VAL A 481 -8.24 18.27 -16.91
C VAL A 481 -7.54 18.79 -15.66
N ALA A 482 -6.95 19.98 -15.74
CA ALA A 482 -6.50 20.69 -14.55
C ALA A 482 -7.73 21.00 -13.66
N SER A 483 -7.62 20.81 -12.35
CA SER A 483 -8.67 21.26 -11.42
C SER A 483 -8.78 22.78 -11.52
N SER A 484 -9.95 23.29 -11.81
CA SER A 484 -10.31 24.70 -11.73
C SER A 484 -10.26 25.19 -10.28
#